data_6c25d11043b28ea15d261172a9e3005d
#
_entry.id   6c25d11043b28ea15d261172a9e3005d
#
_cell.length_a   1.000
_cell.length_b   1.000
_cell.length_c   1.000
_cell.angle_alpha   90.00
_cell.angle_beta   90.00
_cell.angle_gamma   90.00
#
_symmetry.space_group_name_H-M   'P 1'
#
loop_
_entity.id
_entity.type
_entity.pdbx_description
1 polymer ?
#
loop_
_entity_poly.entity_id
_entity_poly.type
_entity_poly.pdbx_seq_one_letter_code
_entity_poly.pdbx_strand_id
1 'polypeptide(L)'
;MRLFAQGDQPDGGAGDTTRLPTDLPLYPEAAFHNVIDRELTRTSRSRRPFLLMLFDISGCPSPEMTLKVASVLSSSIREIDAKGWYAEGATLGILCTEFGSMNNIHAAGEAIVSRLYNRLSGFFEGKTPRIVSYTMSAGLAGREGLPQPWTHDRRRKHSAT
;
A
#
# COMPACT_ATOMS: atom_id res chain seq x y z
N MET A 1 -9.79 25.25 -58.08
CA MET A 1 -11.21 25.57 -57.88
C MET A 1 -11.79 24.72 -56.81
N ARG A 2 -12.23 25.35 -55.75
CA ARG A 2 -13.12 24.90 -54.64
C ARG A 2 -12.47 23.97 -53.62
N LEU A 3 -12.39 24.45 -52.44
CA LEU A 3 -13.31 24.94 -51.38
C LEU A 3 -13.75 23.85 -50.44
N PHE A 4 -13.46 24.16 -49.21
CA PHE A 4 -14.31 23.97 -48.01
C PHE A 4 -14.27 22.58 -47.42
N ALA A 5 -14.25 22.48 -46.14
CA ALA A 5 -14.81 23.18 -45.02
C ALA A 5 -13.98 22.80 -43.78
N GLN A 6 -13.54 23.58 -43.00
CA GLN A 6 -14.11 24.15 -41.81
C GLN A 6 -15.24 23.33 -41.18
N GLY A 7 -14.95 22.69 -40.12
CA GLY A 7 -15.85 21.97 -39.23
C GLY A 7 -15.07 21.82 -37.95
N ASP A 8 -15.14 22.80 -37.21
CA ASP A 8 -15.94 22.98 -36.01
C ASP A 8 -15.55 22.03 -34.88
N GLN A 9 -14.89 22.64 -33.96
CA GLN A 9 -14.54 22.10 -32.69
C GLN A 9 -15.71 22.33 -31.76
N PRO A 10 -16.22 21.35 -31.05
CA PRO A 10 -16.92 21.63 -29.81
C PRO A 10 -15.98 21.53 -28.64
N ASP A 11 -15.85 22.65 -28.04
CA ASP A 11 -15.57 22.87 -26.65
C ASP A 11 -16.26 21.90 -25.72
N GLY A 12 -15.59 21.74 -24.59
CA GLY A 12 -16.33 21.57 -23.37
C GLY A 12 -16.32 20.16 -22.81
N GLY A 13 -15.35 19.93 -22.04
CA GLY A 13 -15.37 18.84 -21.10
C GLY A 13 -14.36 19.10 -20.02
N ALA A 14 -14.63 20.05 -19.15
CA ALA A 14 -14.05 20.08 -17.83
C ALA A 14 -14.46 18.77 -17.14
N GLY A 15 -13.84 17.69 -17.54
CA GLY A 15 -13.85 16.43 -16.86
C GLY A 15 -12.86 16.55 -15.73
N ASP A 16 -13.35 16.77 -14.57
CA ASP A 16 -12.71 16.49 -13.30
C ASP A 16 -12.05 15.11 -13.38
N THR A 17 -10.80 15.11 -13.72
CA THR A 17 -9.97 13.93 -13.67
C THR A 17 -9.07 14.03 -12.47
N THR A 18 -9.63 13.83 -11.31
CA THR A 18 -8.89 13.27 -10.19
C THR A 18 -8.60 11.81 -10.53
N ARG A 19 -8.01 11.59 -11.70
CA ARG A 19 -7.46 10.30 -12.07
C ARG A 19 -6.08 10.25 -11.43
N LEU A 20 -5.99 9.48 -10.36
CA LEU A 20 -4.72 9.03 -9.80
C LEU A 20 -3.80 8.63 -10.95
N PRO A 21 -2.52 9.03 -10.96
CA PRO A 21 -1.59 8.57 -11.97
C PRO A 21 -1.66 7.05 -12.03
N THR A 22 -2.07 6.53 -13.16
CA THR A 22 -2.33 5.10 -13.43
C THR A 22 -1.05 4.25 -13.37
N ASP A 23 0.10 4.87 -13.11
CA ASP A 23 1.41 4.26 -13.22
C ASP A 23 2.04 3.78 -11.90
N LEU A 24 1.30 3.85 -10.79
CA LEU A 24 1.72 3.14 -9.59
C LEU A 24 1.10 1.74 -9.64
N PRO A 25 1.89 0.68 -9.83
CA PRO A 25 1.36 -0.68 -9.87
C PRO A 25 0.98 -1.15 -8.47
N LEU A 26 -0.11 -0.57 -7.95
CA LEU A 26 -0.74 -1.00 -6.71
C LEU A 26 -1.84 -2.00 -7.05
N TYR A 27 -1.78 -3.17 -6.47
CA TYR A 27 -2.90 -4.10 -6.56
C TYR A 27 -4.14 -3.53 -5.87
N PRO A 28 -5.33 -3.60 -6.48
CA PRO A 28 -6.59 -3.41 -5.78
C PRO A 28 -6.71 -4.36 -4.58
N GLU A 29 -7.51 -4.02 -3.59
CA GLU A 29 -7.62 -4.78 -2.33
C GLU A 29 -7.83 -6.28 -2.56
N ALA A 30 -8.84 -6.67 -3.34
CA ALA A 30 -9.12 -8.07 -3.60
C ALA A 30 -7.94 -8.80 -4.29
N ALA A 31 -7.26 -8.13 -5.23
CA ALA A 31 -6.12 -8.69 -5.93
C ALA A 31 -4.91 -8.83 -4.99
N PHE A 32 -4.68 -7.85 -4.11
CA PHE A 32 -3.60 -7.92 -3.14
C PHE A 32 -3.81 -9.05 -2.12
N HIS A 33 -5.03 -9.23 -1.62
CA HIS A 33 -5.37 -10.35 -0.75
C HIS A 33 -5.17 -11.70 -1.44
N ASN A 34 -5.47 -11.81 -2.74
CA ASN A 34 -5.17 -13.02 -3.50
C ASN A 34 -3.65 -13.29 -3.62
N VAL A 35 -2.83 -12.24 -3.72
CA VAL A 35 -1.37 -12.38 -3.70
C VAL A 35 -0.93 -12.90 -2.33
N ILE A 36 -1.44 -12.36 -1.24
CA ILE A 36 -1.15 -12.81 0.13
C ILE A 36 -1.53 -14.29 0.31
N ASP A 37 -2.72 -14.69 -0.12
CA ASP A 37 -3.20 -16.07 -0.01
C ASP A 37 -2.29 -17.07 -0.77
N ARG A 38 -1.83 -16.68 -1.96
CA ARG A 38 -0.86 -17.50 -2.71
C ARG A 38 0.46 -17.64 -1.98
N GLU A 39 0.95 -16.56 -1.36
CA GLU A 39 2.19 -16.61 -0.60
C GLU A 39 2.05 -17.41 0.70
N LEU A 40 0.91 -17.33 1.38
CA LEU A 40 0.59 -18.19 2.53
C LEU A 40 0.64 -19.67 2.13
N THR A 41 0.02 -20.01 1.00
CA THR A 41 0.03 -21.38 0.46
C THR A 41 1.44 -21.81 0.09
N ARG A 42 2.23 -20.94 -0.54
CA ARG A 42 3.63 -21.21 -0.88
C ARG A 42 4.48 -21.44 0.38
N THR A 43 4.32 -20.58 1.37
CA THR A 43 5.04 -20.66 2.65
C THR A 43 4.73 -21.95 3.41
N SER A 44 3.48 -22.41 3.42
CA SER A 44 3.10 -23.67 4.08
C SER A 44 3.78 -24.88 3.45
N ARG A 45 4.05 -24.86 2.12
CA ARG A 45 4.70 -25.94 1.39
C ARG A 45 6.23 -25.85 1.41
N SER A 46 6.77 -24.65 1.17
CA SER A 46 8.21 -24.42 1.03
C SER A 46 8.91 -24.15 2.35
N ARG A 47 8.16 -23.82 3.40
CA ARG A 47 8.63 -23.31 4.69
C ARG A 47 9.48 -22.04 4.59
N ARG A 48 9.43 -21.35 3.45
CA ARG A 48 10.10 -20.06 3.26
C ARG A 48 9.17 -18.95 3.75
N PRO A 49 9.59 -18.17 4.74
CA PRO A 49 8.77 -17.08 5.25
C PRO A 49 8.71 -15.92 4.26
N PHE A 50 7.69 -15.06 4.44
CA PHE A 50 7.61 -13.77 3.79
C PHE A 50 7.31 -12.67 4.80
N LEU A 51 7.55 -11.43 4.43
CA LEU A 51 7.29 -10.25 5.23
C LEU A 51 6.08 -9.50 4.67
N LEU A 52 5.10 -9.27 5.50
CA LEU A 52 3.97 -8.39 5.21
C LEU A 52 4.13 -7.11 6.03
N MET A 53 4.22 -5.97 5.37
CA MET A 53 4.24 -4.66 6.00
C MET A 53 2.96 -3.91 5.72
N LEU A 54 2.37 -3.31 6.73
CA LEU A 54 1.16 -2.53 6.64
C LEU A 54 1.42 -1.07 7.05
N PHE A 55 0.85 -0.17 6.29
CA PHE A 55 0.99 1.27 6.45
C PHE A 55 -0.40 1.89 6.64
N ASP A 56 -0.60 2.53 7.77
CA ASP A 56 -1.80 3.29 8.02
C ASP A 56 -1.72 4.66 7.33
N ILE A 57 -2.54 4.84 6.32
CA ILE A 57 -2.63 6.09 5.56
C ILE A 57 -3.91 6.87 5.82
N SER A 58 -4.74 6.40 6.75
CA SER A 58 -6.00 7.06 7.11
C SER A 58 -5.80 8.46 7.69
N GLY A 59 -4.58 8.75 8.17
CA GLY A 59 -4.17 10.09 8.60
C GLY A 59 -3.70 11.01 7.48
N CYS A 60 -3.66 10.54 6.22
CA CYS A 60 -3.30 11.38 5.08
C CYS A 60 -4.40 12.41 4.83
N PRO A 61 -4.06 13.71 4.78
CA PRO A 61 -5.07 14.78 4.70
C PRO A 61 -5.73 14.88 3.32
N SER A 62 -5.14 14.31 2.27
CA SER A 62 -5.67 14.40 0.91
C SER A 62 -5.31 13.16 0.06
N PRO A 63 -6.08 12.91 -1.02
CA PRO A 63 -5.74 11.88 -2.00
C PRO A 63 -4.36 12.08 -2.63
N GLU A 64 -3.96 13.33 -2.87
CA GLU A 64 -2.64 13.66 -3.40
C GLU A 64 -1.52 13.20 -2.45
N MET A 65 -1.70 13.40 -1.15
CA MET A 65 -0.76 12.92 -0.14
C MET A 65 -0.67 11.40 -0.12
N THR A 66 -1.81 10.73 -0.25
CA THR A 66 -1.86 9.26 -0.39
C THR A 66 -1.02 8.78 -1.57
N LEU A 67 -1.09 9.47 -2.71
CA LEU A 67 -0.28 9.15 -3.89
C LEU A 67 1.20 9.36 -3.66
N LYS A 68 1.58 10.45 -3.02
CA LYS A 68 2.99 10.70 -2.66
C LYS A 68 3.52 9.60 -1.74
N VAL A 69 2.75 9.21 -0.75
CA VAL A 69 3.11 8.07 0.13
C VAL A 69 3.26 6.79 -0.68
N ALA A 70 2.30 6.45 -1.52
CA ALA A 70 2.35 5.26 -2.37
C ALA A 70 3.57 5.28 -3.32
N SER A 71 3.93 6.45 -3.87
CA SER A 71 5.12 6.62 -4.69
C SER A 71 6.41 6.39 -3.90
N VAL A 72 6.51 6.93 -2.68
CA VAL A 72 7.66 6.69 -1.80
C VAL A 72 7.77 5.22 -1.44
N LEU A 73 6.66 4.56 -1.12
CA LEU A 73 6.65 3.12 -0.86
C LEU A 73 7.17 2.34 -2.08
N SER A 74 6.63 2.64 -3.27
CA SER A 74 7.01 1.98 -4.52
C SER A 74 8.51 2.12 -4.84
N SER A 75 9.10 3.28 -4.59
CA SER A 75 10.52 3.54 -4.84
C SER A 75 11.46 3.03 -3.74
N SER A 76 10.91 2.56 -2.63
CA SER A 76 11.70 2.12 -1.47
C SER A 76 11.86 0.60 -1.37
N ILE A 77 11.12 -0.15 -2.18
CA ILE A 77 11.09 -1.62 -2.20
C ILE A 77 11.53 -2.14 -3.56
N ARG A 78 11.77 -3.46 -3.62
CA ARG A 78 12.19 -4.11 -4.85
C ARG A 78 11.03 -4.20 -5.84
N GLU A 79 11.35 -4.24 -7.13
CA GLU A 79 10.36 -4.42 -8.18
C GLU A 79 9.58 -5.74 -8.05
N ILE A 80 10.24 -6.78 -7.55
CA ILE A 80 9.65 -8.10 -7.34
C ILE A 80 8.69 -8.18 -6.15
N ASP A 81 8.73 -7.19 -5.25
CA ASP A 81 7.86 -7.15 -4.08
C ASP A 81 6.46 -6.67 -4.49
N ALA A 82 5.43 -7.34 -3.98
CA ALA A 82 4.06 -6.96 -4.28
C ALA A 82 3.61 -5.82 -3.36
N LYS A 83 2.84 -4.89 -3.90
CA LYS A 83 2.29 -3.73 -3.20
C LYS A 83 0.85 -3.50 -3.64
N GLY A 84 0.01 -3.16 -2.68
CA GLY A 84 -1.41 -2.97 -2.96
C GLY A 84 -2.19 -2.45 -1.77
N TRP A 85 -3.48 -2.36 -1.94
CA TRP A 85 -4.40 -2.05 -0.88
C TRP A 85 -4.63 -3.27 0.02
N TYR A 86 -4.29 -3.16 1.29
CA TYR A 86 -4.69 -4.13 2.29
C TYR A 86 -6.12 -3.86 2.79
N ALA A 87 -6.44 -2.58 2.96
CA ALA A 87 -7.79 -2.07 3.12
C ALA A 87 -7.89 -0.77 2.31
N GLU A 88 -8.78 -0.74 1.33
CA GLU A 88 -8.87 0.37 0.37
C GLU A 88 -9.11 1.70 1.07
N GLY A 89 -8.33 2.70 0.72
CA GLY A 89 -8.40 4.04 1.29
C GLY A 89 -7.88 4.19 2.73
N ALA A 90 -7.47 3.10 3.40
CA ALA A 90 -7.05 3.13 4.80
C ALA A 90 -5.66 2.52 5.05
N THR A 91 -5.36 1.40 4.42
CA THR A 91 -4.13 0.66 4.69
C THR A 91 -3.48 0.18 3.40
N LEU A 92 -2.26 0.61 3.15
CA LEU A 92 -1.41 0.06 2.10
C LEU A 92 -0.63 -1.15 2.64
N GLY A 93 -0.41 -2.13 1.79
CA GLY A 93 0.38 -3.31 2.10
C GLY A 93 1.56 -3.49 1.16
N ILE A 94 2.66 -4.00 1.69
CA ILE A 94 3.83 -4.47 0.95
C ILE A 94 4.08 -5.90 1.36
N LEU A 95 4.27 -6.76 0.38
CA LEU A 95 4.61 -8.16 0.58
C LEU A 95 5.99 -8.42 -0.01
N CYS A 96 6.96 -8.68 0.85
CA CYS A 96 8.34 -8.99 0.46
C CYS A 96 8.59 -10.49 0.59
N THR A 97 9.16 -11.05 -0.44
CA THR A 97 9.51 -12.48 -0.54
C THR A 97 11.01 -12.66 -0.71
N GLU A 98 11.44 -13.92 -0.84
CA GLU A 98 12.84 -14.24 -1.17
C GLU A 98 13.88 -13.87 -0.11
N PHE A 99 13.58 -14.19 1.15
CA PHE A 99 14.56 -14.14 2.23
C PHE A 99 15.24 -15.49 2.41
N GLY A 100 16.57 -15.48 2.55
CA GLY A 100 17.34 -16.71 2.71
C GLY A 100 17.16 -17.39 4.07
N SER A 101 16.91 -16.62 5.13
CA SER A 101 16.73 -17.11 6.51
C SER A 101 15.82 -16.19 7.33
N MET A 102 15.34 -16.70 8.48
CA MET A 102 14.53 -15.91 9.42
C MET A 102 15.27 -14.68 9.97
N ASN A 103 16.56 -14.82 10.24
CA ASN A 103 17.37 -13.68 10.72
C ASN A 103 17.47 -12.57 9.66
N ASN A 104 17.59 -12.95 8.40
CA ASN A 104 17.64 -12.01 7.29
C ASN A 104 16.32 -11.25 7.12
N ILE A 105 15.18 -11.91 7.35
CA ILE A 105 13.87 -11.27 7.21
C ILE A 105 13.66 -10.19 8.26
N HIS A 106 14.06 -10.42 9.51
CA HIS A 106 13.96 -9.42 10.57
C HIS A 106 14.85 -8.21 10.27
N ALA A 107 16.12 -8.43 9.97
CA ALA A 107 17.05 -7.36 9.64
C ALA A 107 16.61 -6.56 8.40
N ALA A 108 16.10 -7.23 7.39
CA ALA A 108 15.57 -6.59 6.18
C ALA A 108 14.30 -5.77 6.51
N GLY A 109 13.40 -6.31 7.32
CA GLY A 109 12.20 -5.63 7.77
C GLY A 109 12.52 -4.33 8.52
N GLU A 110 13.42 -4.37 9.49
CA GLU A 110 13.87 -3.20 10.24
C GLU A 110 14.52 -2.15 9.33
N ALA A 111 15.37 -2.57 8.40
CA ALA A 111 16.02 -1.67 7.45
C ALA A 111 15.01 -0.98 6.52
N ILE A 112 14.02 -1.71 6.03
CA ILE A 112 12.96 -1.15 5.18
C ILE A 112 12.11 -0.18 5.98
N VAL A 113 11.67 -0.56 7.17
CA VAL A 113 10.86 0.29 8.06
C VAL A 113 11.60 1.59 8.38
N SER A 114 12.86 1.52 8.80
CA SER A 114 13.69 2.71 9.08
C SER A 114 13.81 3.64 7.86
N ARG A 115 14.04 3.07 6.68
CA ARG A 115 14.12 3.85 5.43
C ARG A 115 12.82 4.55 5.11
N LEU A 116 11.70 3.86 5.30
CA LEU A 116 10.38 4.40 5.05
C LEU A 116 10.01 5.50 6.05
N TYR A 117 10.30 5.32 7.33
CA TYR A 117 10.13 6.38 8.32
C TYR A 117 10.90 7.64 7.94
N ASN A 118 12.17 7.52 7.58
CA ASN A 118 13.00 8.65 7.19
C ASN A 118 12.46 9.38 5.95
N ARG A 119 11.91 8.65 4.97
CA ARG A 119 11.37 9.23 3.74
C ARG A 119 9.97 9.79 3.90
N LEU A 120 9.18 9.23 4.80
CA LEU A 120 7.78 9.61 5.01
C LEU A 120 7.56 10.64 6.11
N SER A 121 8.53 10.86 6.99
CA SER A 121 8.40 11.76 8.14
C SER A 121 7.96 13.19 7.77
N GLY A 122 8.39 13.68 6.60
CA GLY A 122 8.02 14.99 6.10
C GLY A 122 6.58 15.12 5.60
N PHE A 123 5.85 14.02 5.41
CA PHE A 123 4.49 14.04 4.86
C PHE A 123 3.38 14.07 5.92
N PHE A 124 3.70 13.82 7.18
CA PHE A 124 2.71 13.60 8.23
C PHE A 124 2.65 14.72 9.29
N GLU A 125 3.05 15.95 8.96
CA GLU A 125 2.92 17.15 9.80
C GLU A 125 3.20 16.89 11.31
N GLY A 126 4.33 16.28 11.60
CA GLY A 126 4.74 15.96 12.97
C GLY A 126 4.07 14.72 13.59
N LYS A 127 3.24 14.01 12.84
CA LYS A 127 2.75 12.69 13.24
C LYS A 127 3.64 11.61 12.65
N THR A 128 3.93 10.58 13.42
CA THR A 128 4.67 9.42 12.93
C THR A 128 3.73 8.51 12.15
N PRO A 129 4.05 8.17 10.89
CA PRO A 129 3.24 7.19 10.17
C PRO A 129 3.25 5.85 10.90
N ARG A 130 2.12 5.21 11.00
CA ARG A 130 2.03 3.89 11.61
C ARG A 130 2.44 2.83 10.60
N ILE A 131 3.55 2.17 10.88
CA ILE A 131 4.08 1.08 10.06
C ILE A 131 4.24 -0.14 10.97
N VAL A 132 3.69 -1.27 10.56
CA VAL A 132 3.83 -2.53 11.28
C VAL A 132 4.26 -3.62 10.30
N SER A 133 5.23 -4.41 10.71
CA SER A 133 5.73 -5.54 9.94
C SER A 133 5.36 -6.87 10.60
N TYR A 134 4.95 -7.82 9.79
CA TYR A 134 4.58 -9.17 10.21
C TYR A 134 5.41 -10.18 9.44
N THR A 135 6.14 -11.02 10.16
CA THR A 135 6.83 -12.17 9.56
C THR A 135 5.87 -13.34 9.49
N MET A 136 5.51 -13.73 8.28
CA MET A 136 4.61 -14.83 8.02
C MET A 136 5.40 -16.11 7.78
N SER A 137 5.16 -17.13 8.61
CA SER A 137 5.85 -18.43 8.55
C SER A 137 4.86 -19.59 8.44
N ALA A 138 5.35 -20.77 8.16
CA ALA A 138 4.54 -21.98 7.94
C ALA A 138 3.59 -22.36 9.10
N GLY A 139 3.86 -21.92 10.31
CA GLY A 139 2.99 -22.15 11.47
C GLY A 139 1.76 -21.24 11.56
N LEU A 140 1.70 -20.20 10.73
CA LEU A 140 0.60 -19.22 10.66
C LEU A 140 -0.26 -19.43 9.41
N ALA A 141 -0.31 -20.65 8.89
CA ALA A 141 -0.94 -20.98 7.63
C ALA A 141 -2.48 -20.85 7.70
N GLY A 142 -2.99 -19.65 7.50
CA GLY A 142 -4.42 -19.38 7.35
C GLY A 142 -4.72 -17.88 7.40
N ARG A 143 -5.84 -17.48 6.81
CA ARG A 143 -6.35 -16.09 6.89
C ARG A 143 -6.58 -15.62 8.33
N GLU A 144 -6.77 -16.54 9.25
CA GLU A 144 -6.95 -16.26 10.68
C GLU A 144 -5.70 -15.65 11.33
N GLY A 145 -4.53 -15.90 10.76
CA GLY A 145 -3.26 -15.31 11.19
C GLY A 145 -2.95 -13.94 10.58
N LEU A 146 -3.76 -13.46 9.64
CA LEU A 146 -3.55 -12.15 9.04
C LEU A 146 -3.97 -11.03 10.00
N PRO A 147 -3.20 -9.94 10.06
CA PRO A 147 -3.56 -8.80 10.87
C PRO A 147 -4.89 -8.20 10.37
N GLN A 148 -5.73 -7.80 11.32
CA GLN A 148 -6.92 -7.03 10.98
C GLN A 148 -6.53 -5.63 10.53
N PRO A 149 -7.17 -5.09 9.49
CA PRO A 149 -6.94 -3.70 9.10
C PRO A 149 -7.31 -2.79 10.27
N TRP A 150 -6.55 -1.72 10.45
CA TRP A 150 -6.85 -0.74 11.50
C TRP A 150 -8.17 -0.06 11.17
N THR A 151 -9.20 -0.39 11.94
CA THR A 151 -10.45 0.35 11.90
C THR A 151 -10.27 1.60 12.74
N HIS A 152 -10.25 2.77 12.11
CA HIS A 152 -10.43 4.00 12.84
C HIS A 152 -11.86 4.02 13.36
N ASP A 153 -12.01 3.83 14.66
CA ASP A 153 -13.27 4.12 15.33
C ASP A 153 -13.56 5.62 15.23
N ARG A 154 -14.36 5.99 14.22
CA ARG A 154 -14.86 7.36 14.04
C ARG A 154 -15.82 7.79 15.16
N ARG A 155 -16.00 6.98 16.21
CA ARG A 155 -16.98 7.21 17.27
C ARG A 155 -16.45 7.88 18.53
N ARG A 156 -15.24 8.44 18.53
CA ARG A 156 -14.77 9.25 19.67
C ARG A 156 -14.71 10.73 19.34
N LYS A 157 -15.84 11.32 18.88
CA LYS A 157 -16.09 12.75 18.98
C LYS A 157 -17.57 12.94 19.24
N HIS A 158 -17.99 12.82 20.46
CA HIS A 158 -19.15 13.50 21.07
C HIS A 158 -19.39 12.88 22.45
N SER A 159 -18.62 13.30 23.40
CA SER A 159 -19.01 13.33 24.82
C SER A 159 -17.95 14.10 25.58
N ALA A 160 -18.06 15.41 25.55
CA ALA A 160 -17.55 16.30 26.57
C ALA A 160 -18.59 17.42 26.68
N THR A 161 -19.51 17.21 27.59
CA THR A 161 -20.32 18.29 28.19
C THR A 161 -19.64 18.70 29.45
#